data_962ffdbacf028caa385111dce94073e8
#
_entry.id   962ffdbacf028caa385111dce94073e8
#
_cell.length_a   1.000
_cell.length_b   1.000
_cell.length_c   1.000
_cell.angle_alpha   90.00
_cell.angle_beta   90.00
_cell.angle_gamma   90.00
#
_symmetry.space_group_name_H-M   'P 1'
#
loop_
_entity.id
_entity.type
_entity.pdbx_description
1 polymer ?
#
loop_
_entity_poly.entity_id
_entity_poly.type
_entity_poly.pdbx_seq_one_letter_code
_entity_poly.pdbx_strand_id
1 'polypeptide(L)'
;GTIDSFLIWKLTGGKLHATDATNASRTMLFNLNKNKWDHDILKIFKIKKNILPVVKNSADNFGFTSRRILGKKISISAVLGDQQAAVVGQGCFEKGSVKSTYGTGAFVIMNTGNKKLISKNRLLSTICYRLNNKTTYALEGSIFIAGAGVQWLRDKIKLINNAYETEKIARSKKNNQGIYVVPAFTGLGAPYWSPNSRGLITGLTRNTDWKDLVRAVVESVAYQSFDLFESMRKDGLRPKIVKVDGGMVTNNWFSQFLADILNIKVIRSKTEETTALGVAFMAVSYTHLTLPTNGT
;
A
#
# COMPACT_ATOMS: atom_id res chain seq x y z
N GLY A 1 13.56 8.97 -13.65
CA GLY A 1 12.52 9.53 -12.77
C GLY A 1 11.40 8.53 -12.56
N THR A 2 10.55 8.80 -11.60
CA THR A 2 9.31 8.07 -11.35
C THR A 2 8.24 8.48 -12.37
N ILE A 3 7.16 7.71 -12.49
CA ILE A 3 6.13 7.93 -13.51
C ILE A 3 5.44 9.30 -13.38
N ASP A 4 5.27 9.79 -12.16
CA ASP A 4 4.73 11.11 -11.87
C ASP A 4 5.57 12.23 -12.49
N SER A 5 6.91 12.14 -12.40
CA SER A 5 7.81 13.11 -13.03
C SER A 5 7.63 13.17 -14.55
N PHE A 6 7.46 12.00 -15.18
CA PHE A 6 7.18 11.90 -16.61
C PHE A 6 5.82 12.52 -16.95
N LEU A 7 4.79 12.21 -16.15
CA LEU A 7 3.45 12.75 -16.37
C LEU A 7 3.42 14.28 -16.21
N ILE A 8 4.03 14.83 -15.16
CA ILE A 8 4.13 16.28 -14.95
C ILE A 8 4.84 16.92 -16.13
N TRP A 9 5.99 16.37 -16.55
CA TRP A 9 6.75 16.89 -17.69
C TRP A 9 5.90 16.88 -18.97
N LYS A 10 5.23 15.78 -19.27
CA LYS A 10 4.32 15.69 -20.43
C LYS A 10 3.17 16.68 -20.32
N LEU A 11 2.42 16.63 -19.23
CA LEU A 11 1.22 17.47 -19.03
C LEU A 11 1.54 18.97 -19.07
N THR A 12 2.71 19.37 -18.58
CA THR A 12 3.14 20.79 -18.63
C THR A 12 3.75 21.20 -19.99
N GLY A 13 3.84 20.29 -20.95
CA GLY A 13 4.47 20.55 -22.25
C GLY A 13 5.98 20.74 -22.13
N GLY A 14 6.65 20.00 -21.27
CA GLY A 14 8.09 20.03 -21.07
C GLY A 14 8.61 21.16 -20.18
N LYS A 15 7.73 21.89 -19.49
CA LYS A 15 8.10 23.07 -18.72
C LYS A 15 8.56 22.79 -17.30
N LEU A 16 8.12 21.67 -16.71
CA LEU A 16 8.45 21.33 -15.33
C LEU A 16 8.90 19.87 -15.22
N HIS A 17 10.08 19.67 -14.66
CA HIS A 17 10.60 18.37 -14.26
C HIS A 17 10.59 18.31 -12.73
N ALA A 18 9.54 17.78 -12.15
CA ALA A 18 9.33 17.71 -10.71
C ALA A 18 8.73 16.35 -10.29
N THR A 19 8.87 16.06 -9.02
CA THR A 19 8.23 14.96 -8.29
C THR A 19 7.81 15.45 -6.92
N ASP A 20 7.02 14.66 -6.18
CA ASP A 20 6.76 14.92 -4.78
C ASP A 20 7.65 14.07 -3.85
N ALA A 21 7.62 14.39 -2.54
CA ALA A 21 8.45 13.71 -1.56
C ALA A 21 8.08 12.22 -1.40
N THR A 22 6.81 11.84 -1.61
CA THR A 22 6.36 10.44 -1.49
C THR A 22 6.95 9.59 -2.61
N ASN A 23 6.88 10.03 -3.85
CA ASN A 23 7.48 9.36 -4.99
C ASN A 23 9.01 9.35 -4.91
N ALA A 24 9.63 10.48 -4.54
CA ALA A 24 11.08 10.55 -4.35
C ALA A 24 11.57 9.52 -3.34
N SER A 25 10.84 9.30 -2.25
CA SER A 25 11.19 8.32 -1.21
C SER A 25 11.21 6.86 -1.69
N ARG A 26 10.61 6.56 -2.86
CA ARG A 26 10.59 5.20 -3.45
C ARG A 26 11.80 4.90 -4.35
N THR A 27 12.65 5.88 -4.59
CA THR A 27 13.76 5.76 -5.56
C THR A 27 15.04 5.16 -4.99
N MET A 28 15.13 4.98 -3.66
CA MET A 28 16.36 4.71 -2.90
C MET A 28 17.45 5.80 -3.03
N LEU A 29 17.20 6.88 -3.75
CA LEU A 29 18.13 8.01 -3.95
C LEU A 29 17.82 9.20 -3.02
N PHE A 30 16.69 9.14 -2.30
CA PHE A 30 16.19 10.22 -1.47
C PHE A 30 16.48 9.98 0.01
N ASN A 31 17.14 10.93 0.66
CA ASN A 31 17.46 10.87 2.07
C ASN A 31 16.26 11.29 2.93
N LEU A 32 15.65 10.35 3.63
CA LEU A 32 14.48 10.59 4.48
C LEU A 32 14.77 11.53 5.67
N ASN A 33 16.02 11.61 6.15
CA ASN A 33 16.38 12.54 7.25
C ASN A 33 16.54 13.97 6.75
N LYS A 34 17.24 14.10 5.61
CA LYS A 34 17.56 15.40 5.02
C LYS A 34 16.43 15.94 4.13
N ASN A 35 15.42 15.10 3.82
CA ASN A 35 14.32 15.41 2.89
C ASN A 35 14.79 15.95 1.52
N LYS A 36 15.87 15.37 0.99
CA LYS A 36 16.49 15.76 -0.29
C LYS A 36 17.22 14.57 -0.92
N TRP A 37 17.57 14.69 -2.21
CA TRP A 37 18.41 13.72 -2.89
C TRP A 37 19.71 13.49 -2.11
N ASP A 38 20.08 12.22 -1.91
CA ASP A 38 21.25 11.85 -1.14
C ASP A 38 22.52 11.93 -1.99
N HIS A 39 23.41 12.87 -1.65
CA HIS A 39 24.63 13.11 -2.41
C HIS A 39 25.55 11.89 -2.43
N ASP A 40 25.67 11.18 -1.30
CA ASP A 40 26.60 10.06 -1.18
C ASP A 40 26.11 8.86 -2.00
N ILE A 41 24.79 8.58 -1.95
CA ILE A 41 24.17 7.54 -2.77
C ILE A 41 24.29 7.89 -4.26
N LEU A 42 24.03 9.13 -4.66
CA LEU A 42 24.19 9.56 -6.05
C LEU A 42 25.62 9.39 -6.54
N LYS A 43 26.61 9.66 -5.69
CA LYS A 43 28.03 9.45 -6.02
C LYS A 43 28.34 7.97 -6.23
N ILE A 44 27.84 7.07 -5.36
CA ILE A 44 28.03 5.61 -5.48
C ILE A 44 27.45 5.11 -6.81
N PHE A 45 26.25 5.53 -7.18
CA PHE A 45 25.60 5.11 -8.42
C PHE A 45 26.02 5.92 -9.64
N LYS A 46 26.94 6.89 -9.49
CA LYS A 46 27.42 7.80 -10.57
C LYS A 46 26.27 8.57 -11.26
N ILE A 47 25.24 8.92 -10.49
CA ILE A 47 24.07 9.66 -10.98
C ILE A 47 24.31 11.17 -10.79
N LYS A 48 24.22 11.92 -11.89
CA LYS A 48 24.32 13.38 -11.84
C LYS A 48 23.05 13.98 -11.24
N LYS A 49 23.19 14.87 -10.23
CA LYS A 49 22.06 15.50 -9.55
C LYS A 49 21.15 16.32 -10.48
N ASN A 50 21.73 16.92 -11.54
CA ASN A 50 21.00 17.77 -12.47
C ASN A 50 20.00 17.02 -13.37
N ILE A 51 20.05 15.69 -13.42
CA ILE A 51 19.07 14.88 -14.15
C ILE A 51 17.88 14.45 -13.26
N LEU A 52 17.93 14.78 -11.96
CA LEU A 52 16.85 14.40 -11.04
C LEU A 52 15.79 15.51 -10.97
N PRO A 53 14.51 15.15 -10.80
CA PRO A 53 13.43 16.12 -10.69
C PRO A 53 13.54 16.96 -9.42
N VAL A 54 12.98 18.17 -9.45
CA VAL A 54 12.81 18.98 -8.24
C VAL A 54 11.78 18.30 -7.33
N VAL A 55 12.13 18.12 -6.05
CA VAL A 55 11.22 17.46 -5.07
C VAL A 55 10.37 18.51 -4.38
N LYS A 56 9.08 18.46 -4.60
CA LYS A 56 8.05 19.36 -4.05
C LYS A 56 7.26 18.73 -2.90
N ASN A 57 6.42 19.52 -2.23
CA ASN A 57 5.42 19.01 -1.31
C ASN A 57 4.38 18.16 -2.08
N SER A 58 3.65 17.30 -1.38
CA SER A 58 2.61 16.47 -2.00
C SER A 58 1.41 17.31 -2.48
N ALA A 59 1.11 18.43 -1.79
CA ALA A 59 0.27 19.51 -2.28
C ALA A 59 1.15 20.73 -2.55
N ASP A 60 1.27 21.13 -3.82
CA ASP A 60 2.19 22.19 -4.28
C ASP A 60 1.77 22.66 -5.67
N ASN A 61 2.36 23.74 -6.14
CA ASN A 61 2.20 24.18 -7.52
C ASN A 61 3.08 23.35 -8.47
N PHE A 62 2.49 22.41 -9.17
CA PHE A 62 3.15 21.65 -10.24
C PHE A 62 2.89 22.23 -11.64
N GLY A 63 2.45 23.50 -11.71
CA GLY A 63 2.19 24.21 -12.96
C GLY A 63 0.82 23.95 -13.54
N PHE A 64 0.68 24.20 -14.83
CA PHE A 64 -0.56 24.03 -15.56
C PHE A 64 -0.39 23.07 -16.73
N THR A 65 -1.45 22.35 -17.05
CA THR A 65 -1.48 21.51 -18.25
C THR A 65 -1.34 22.36 -19.52
N SER A 66 -0.64 21.81 -20.50
CA SER A 66 -0.56 22.41 -21.84
C SER A 66 -1.92 22.35 -22.54
N ARG A 67 -2.35 23.45 -23.13
CA ARG A 67 -3.57 23.48 -23.97
C ARG A 67 -3.57 22.46 -25.10
N ARG A 68 -2.37 22.13 -25.63
CA ARG A 68 -2.22 21.13 -26.71
C ARG A 68 -2.62 19.73 -26.30
N ILE A 69 -2.63 19.42 -24.99
CA ILE A 69 -2.91 18.08 -24.46
C ILE A 69 -4.37 17.95 -24.04
N LEU A 70 -4.90 18.93 -23.28
CA LEU A 70 -6.24 18.87 -22.69
C LEU A 70 -7.18 19.97 -23.19
N GLY A 71 -6.82 20.70 -24.23
CA GLY A 71 -7.62 21.80 -24.77
C GLY A 71 -7.65 23.06 -23.91
N LYS A 72 -7.36 22.94 -22.61
CA LYS A 72 -7.37 24.03 -21.62
C LYS A 72 -6.22 23.93 -20.62
N LYS A 73 -5.94 25.03 -19.92
CA LYS A 73 -5.00 25.06 -18.80
C LYS A 73 -5.72 24.63 -17.53
N ILE A 74 -5.25 23.54 -16.92
CA ILE A 74 -5.74 23.03 -15.63
C ILE A 74 -4.55 23.05 -14.68
N SER A 75 -4.73 23.57 -13.47
CA SER A 75 -3.71 23.55 -12.43
C SER A 75 -3.42 22.11 -11.98
N ILE A 76 -2.14 21.77 -11.84
CA ILE A 76 -1.67 20.52 -11.22
C ILE A 76 -1.26 20.88 -9.80
N SER A 77 -2.09 20.56 -8.82
CA SER A 77 -1.97 21.03 -7.43
C SER A 77 -1.57 19.97 -6.43
N ALA A 78 -1.54 18.69 -6.84
CA ALA A 78 -1.08 17.58 -5.98
C ALA A 78 -0.46 16.46 -6.79
N VAL A 79 0.51 15.81 -6.16
CA VAL A 79 1.18 14.60 -6.65
C VAL A 79 1.51 13.74 -5.44
N LEU A 80 1.16 12.45 -5.50
CA LEU A 80 1.50 11.46 -4.48
C LEU A 80 1.75 10.10 -5.14
N GLY A 81 2.54 9.26 -4.48
CA GLY A 81 2.56 7.83 -4.78
C GLY A 81 1.18 7.21 -4.50
N ASP A 82 0.82 6.18 -5.26
CA ASP A 82 -0.50 5.54 -5.20
C ASP A 82 -0.88 5.06 -3.79
N GLN A 83 0.04 4.40 -3.10
CA GLN A 83 -0.17 3.90 -1.76
C GLN A 83 -0.37 5.04 -0.74
N GLN A 84 0.40 6.12 -0.86
CA GLN A 84 0.31 7.31 -0.02
C GLN A 84 -0.99 8.08 -0.31
N ALA A 85 -1.39 8.16 -1.57
CA ALA A 85 -2.67 8.74 -1.95
C ALA A 85 -3.83 7.97 -1.30
N ALA A 86 -3.80 6.64 -1.31
CA ALA A 86 -4.81 5.83 -0.64
C ALA A 86 -4.84 6.02 0.89
N VAL A 87 -3.68 6.27 1.54
CA VAL A 87 -3.64 6.65 2.96
C VAL A 87 -4.45 7.93 3.21
N VAL A 88 -4.26 8.93 2.35
CA VAL A 88 -5.01 10.19 2.42
C VAL A 88 -6.49 9.98 2.12
N GLY A 89 -6.81 9.26 1.05
CA GLY A 89 -8.19 8.99 0.64
C GLY A 89 -9.00 8.20 1.66
N GLN A 90 -8.33 7.39 2.47
CA GLN A 90 -8.94 6.71 3.60
C GLN A 90 -8.91 7.53 4.90
N GLY A 91 -8.43 8.78 4.87
CA GLY A 91 -8.37 9.66 6.03
C GLY A 91 -7.46 9.12 7.16
N CYS A 92 -6.32 8.52 6.82
CA CYS A 92 -5.34 8.00 7.79
C CYS A 92 -4.34 9.09 8.18
N PHE A 93 -4.82 10.22 8.72
CA PHE A 93 -4.00 11.38 9.07
C PHE A 93 -3.36 11.29 10.45
N GLU A 94 -3.98 10.59 11.37
CA GLU A 94 -3.49 10.48 12.75
C GLU A 94 -2.36 9.46 12.85
N LYS A 95 -1.43 9.74 13.78
CA LYS A 95 -0.39 8.77 14.14
C LYS A 95 -1.00 7.45 14.62
N GLY A 96 -0.56 6.33 14.05
CA GLY A 96 -1.08 5.00 14.35
C GLY A 96 -2.25 4.58 13.46
N SER A 97 -2.78 5.47 12.61
CA SER A 97 -3.76 5.08 11.59
C SER A 97 -3.12 4.16 10.56
N VAL A 98 -3.84 3.12 10.19
CA VAL A 98 -3.36 2.10 9.24
C VAL A 98 -4.30 1.98 8.06
N LYS A 99 -3.71 1.92 6.88
CA LYS A 99 -4.38 1.56 5.63
C LYS A 99 -3.76 0.27 5.10
N SER A 100 -4.60 -0.63 4.61
CA SER A 100 -4.15 -1.85 3.93
C SER A 100 -4.95 -2.08 2.66
N THR A 101 -4.27 -2.16 1.50
CA THR A 101 -4.88 -2.53 0.22
C THR A 101 -4.64 -4.00 -0.06
N TYR A 102 -5.70 -4.76 -0.24
CA TYR A 102 -5.66 -6.19 -0.58
C TYR A 102 -6.03 -6.39 -2.05
N GLY A 103 -5.05 -6.21 -2.92
CA GLY A 103 -5.12 -6.48 -4.37
C GLY A 103 -4.44 -7.81 -4.73
N THR A 104 -3.66 -7.84 -5.80
CA THR A 104 -2.81 -8.99 -6.17
C THR A 104 -1.87 -9.40 -5.04
N GLY A 105 -1.17 -8.42 -4.46
CA GLY A 105 -0.51 -8.50 -3.16
C GLY A 105 -1.26 -7.64 -2.14
N ALA A 106 -0.70 -7.48 -0.93
CA ALA A 106 -1.22 -6.53 0.03
C ALA A 106 -0.14 -5.53 0.47
N PHE A 107 -0.55 -4.27 0.63
CA PHE A 107 0.32 -3.17 1.01
C PHE A 107 -0.25 -2.46 2.24
N VAL A 108 0.45 -2.56 3.34
CA VAL A 108 0.07 -1.99 4.62
C VAL A 108 0.94 -0.77 4.91
N ILE A 109 0.32 0.37 5.15
CA ILE A 109 0.99 1.61 5.53
C ILE A 109 0.41 2.11 6.83
N MET A 110 1.28 2.38 7.80
CA MET A 110 0.94 2.99 9.08
C MET A 110 1.57 4.35 9.20
N ASN A 111 0.76 5.37 9.44
CA ASN A 111 1.20 6.72 9.73
C ASN A 111 1.95 6.77 11.07
N THR A 112 3.21 7.20 11.07
CA THR A 112 4.06 7.32 12.29
C THR A 112 4.17 8.75 12.80
N GLY A 113 3.49 9.71 12.16
CA GLY A 113 3.53 11.12 12.50
C GLY A 113 4.79 11.82 11.99
N ASN A 114 5.22 12.87 12.69
CA ASN A 114 6.32 13.74 12.28
C ASN A 114 7.72 13.20 12.60
N LYS A 115 7.83 12.06 13.25
CA LYS A 115 9.11 11.41 13.56
C LYS A 115 9.30 10.19 12.69
N LYS A 116 10.42 10.17 11.95
CA LYS A 116 10.83 8.99 11.22
C LYS A 116 11.13 7.86 12.19
N LEU A 117 10.45 6.75 12.04
CA LEU A 117 10.70 5.53 12.79
C LEU A 117 11.48 4.56 11.92
N ILE A 118 12.62 4.09 12.43
CA ILE A 118 13.40 3.03 11.79
C ILE A 118 12.95 1.72 12.42
N SER A 119 12.34 0.87 11.62
CA SER A 119 11.90 -0.45 12.08
C SER A 119 13.08 -1.33 12.44
N LYS A 120 12.99 -1.99 13.59
CA LYS A 120 13.90 -3.07 13.99
C LYS A 120 13.35 -4.45 13.56
N ASN A 121 12.14 -4.48 13.02
CA ASN A 121 11.40 -5.67 12.65
C ASN A 121 11.15 -5.76 11.13
N ARG A 122 12.10 -5.24 10.34
CA ARG A 122 12.16 -5.38 8.88
C ARG A 122 11.00 -4.75 8.12
N LEU A 123 10.41 -3.69 8.66
CA LEU A 123 9.47 -2.84 7.92
C LEU A 123 10.21 -1.69 7.25
N LEU A 124 9.64 -1.12 6.20
CA LEU A 124 10.25 -0.03 5.45
C LEU A 124 9.78 1.32 5.99
N SER A 125 10.73 2.22 6.27
CA SER A 125 10.40 3.62 6.56
C SER A 125 10.16 4.37 5.25
N THR A 126 9.11 5.15 5.19
CA THR A 126 8.74 5.93 4.00
C THR A 126 8.15 7.28 4.38
N ILE A 127 7.93 8.14 3.39
CA ILE A 127 7.16 9.38 3.57
C ILE A 127 5.69 9.07 3.31
N CYS A 128 4.84 9.46 4.26
CA CYS A 128 3.39 9.37 4.14
C CYS A 128 2.85 10.48 3.23
N TYR A 129 3.23 11.72 3.51
CA TYR A 129 3.03 12.92 2.70
C TYR A 129 3.90 14.06 3.24
N ARG A 130 4.09 15.10 2.44
CA ARG A 130 4.75 16.35 2.85
C ARG A 130 3.88 17.55 2.51
N LEU A 131 3.54 18.34 3.52
CA LEU A 131 2.72 19.54 3.40
C LEU A 131 3.42 20.71 4.10
N ASN A 132 3.48 21.88 3.45
CA ASN A 132 4.10 23.08 4.01
C ASN A 132 5.52 22.80 4.56
N ASN A 133 6.30 22.00 3.86
CA ASN A 133 7.65 21.54 4.24
C ASN A 133 7.69 20.70 5.56
N LYS A 134 6.54 20.29 6.08
CA LYS A 134 6.45 19.37 7.20
C LYS A 134 6.20 17.96 6.68
N THR A 135 7.08 17.03 7.03
CA THR A 135 7.03 15.65 6.58
C THR A 135 6.29 14.79 7.61
N THR A 136 5.29 14.08 7.16
CA THR A 136 4.67 12.97 7.90
C THR A 136 5.28 11.67 7.37
N TYR A 137 5.75 10.83 8.27
CA TYR A 137 6.39 9.55 7.96
C TYR A 137 5.43 8.39 8.14
N ALA A 138 5.80 7.25 7.58
CA ALA A 138 5.07 6.00 7.73
C ALA A 138 6.03 4.80 7.83
N LEU A 139 5.53 3.71 8.39
CA LEU A 139 6.07 2.36 8.18
C LEU A 139 5.22 1.62 7.17
N GLU A 140 5.90 0.87 6.32
CA GLU A 140 5.29 0.09 5.25
C GLU A 140 5.73 -1.37 5.32
N GLY A 141 4.80 -2.27 5.06
CA GLY A 141 5.07 -3.67 4.80
C GLY A 141 4.24 -4.17 3.62
N SER A 142 4.80 -5.11 2.87
CA SER A 142 4.14 -5.70 1.71
C SER A 142 4.06 -7.21 1.82
N ILE A 143 2.91 -7.76 1.43
CA ILE A 143 2.64 -9.19 1.26
C ILE A 143 2.58 -9.41 -0.25
N PHE A 144 3.44 -10.27 -0.79
CA PHE A 144 3.55 -10.42 -2.24
C PHE A 144 2.35 -11.13 -2.86
N ILE A 145 1.79 -12.09 -2.15
CA ILE A 145 0.67 -12.91 -2.62
C ILE A 145 -0.53 -12.75 -1.68
N ALA A 146 -1.54 -12.02 -2.16
CA ALA A 146 -2.86 -11.91 -1.52
C ALA A 146 -3.93 -12.43 -2.50
N GLY A 147 -4.59 -11.56 -3.25
CA GLY A 147 -5.55 -11.97 -4.28
C GLY A 147 -4.93 -12.82 -5.38
N ALA A 148 -3.62 -12.75 -5.60
CA ALA A 148 -2.91 -13.65 -6.50
C ALA A 148 -3.04 -15.13 -6.10
N GLY A 149 -3.19 -15.43 -4.80
CA GLY A 149 -3.50 -16.78 -4.33
C GLY A 149 -4.87 -17.26 -4.81
N VAL A 150 -5.88 -16.39 -4.77
CA VAL A 150 -7.22 -16.67 -5.30
C VAL A 150 -7.20 -16.81 -6.82
N GLN A 151 -6.44 -15.94 -7.52
CA GLN A 151 -6.25 -16.07 -8.98
C GLN A 151 -5.57 -17.40 -9.34
N TRP A 152 -4.59 -17.84 -8.56
CA TRP A 152 -3.93 -19.14 -8.75
C TRP A 152 -4.91 -20.31 -8.58
N LEU A 153 -5.80 -20.28 -7.57
CA LEU A 153 -6.87 -21.26 -7.39
C LEU A 153 -7.79 -21.33 -8.61
N ARG A 154 -8.11 -20.18 -9.22
CA ARG A 154 -8.99 -20.08 -10.39
C ARG A 154 -8.28 -20.46 -11.68
N ASP A 155 -7.13 -19.84 -11.96
CA ASP A 155 -6.55 -19.85 -13.31
C ASP A 155 -5.58 -21.01 -13.56
N LYS A 156 -4.91 -21.50 -12.49
CA LYS A 156 -3.87 -22.53 -12.59
C LYS A 156 -4.37 -23.90 -12.18
N ILE A 157 -4.90 -24.04 -10.97
CA ILE A 157 -5.39 -25.34 -10.48
C ILE A 157 -6.89 -25.55 -10.67
N LYS A 158 -7.62 -24.52 -11.08
CA LYS A 158 -9.04 -24.58 -11.50
C LYS A 158 -9.98 -25.20 -10.47
N LEU A 159 -9.76 -24.89 -9.17
CA LEU A 159 -10.64 -25.33 -8.08
C LEU A 159 -11.87 -24.43 -7.92
N ILE A 160 -11.85 -23.23 -8.48
CA ILE A 160 -12.96 -22.28 -8.49
C ILE A 160 -13.10 -21.65 -9.87
N ASN A 161 -14.29 -21.19 -10.23
CA ASN A 161 -14.54 -20.51 -11.51
C ASN A 161 -14.38 -18.97 -11.38
N ASN A 162 -14.71 -18.44 -10.20
CA ASN A 162 -14.58 -17.01 -9.92
C ASN A 162 -14.20 -16.76 -8.45
N ALA A 163 -13.66 -15.57 -8.18
CA ALA A 163 -13.18 -15.21 -6.85
C ALA A 163 -14.29 -15.14 -5.78
N TYR A 164 -15.53 -14.85 -6.16
CA TYR A 164 -16.65 -14.71 -5.22
C TYR A 164 -17.05 -16.07 -4.58
N GLU A 165 -16.73 -17.19 -5.23
CA GLU A 165 -16.98 -18.52 -4.67
C GLU A 165 -16.21 -18.75 -3.37
N THR A 166 -15.05 -18.09 -3.20
CA THR A 166 -14.20 -18.27 -2.00
C THR A 166 -14.92 -17.91 -0.71
N GLU A 167 -15.82 -16.93 -0.71
CA GLU A 167 -16.61 -16.58 0.47
C GLU A 167 -17.54 -17.71 0.88
N LYS A 168 -18.32 -18.24 -0.07
CA LYS A 168 -19.27 -19.35 0.18
C LYS A 168 -18.53 -20.60 0.62
N ILE A 169 -17.41 -20.91 -0.03
CA ILE A 169 -16.59 -22.08 0.30
C ILE A 169 -16.01 -21.95 1.70
N ALA A 170 -15.39 -20.81 2.03
CA ALA A 170 -14.83 -20.59 3.36
C ALA A 170 -15.89 -20.68 4.48
N ARG A 171 -17.09 -20.12 4.25
CA ARG A 171 -18.23 -20.24 5.20
C ARG A 171 -18.74 -21.66 5.36
N SER A 172 -18.65 -22.50 4.33
CA SER A 172 -19.15 -23.87 4.37
C SER A 172 -18.32 -24.82 5.25
N LYS A 173 -17.10 -24.43 5.58
CA LYS A 173 -16.19 -25.18 6.44
C LYS A 173 -16.17 -24.57 7.85
N LYS A 174 -16.23 -25.40 8.88
CA LYS A 174 -16.18 -24.96 10.28
C LYS A 174 -14.81 -24.38 10.65
N ASN A 175 -13.75 -25.02 10.17
CA ASN A 175 -12.35 -24.62 10.35
C ASN A 175 -11.51 -25.07 9.14
N ASN A 176 -10.20 -24.88 9.15
CA ASN A 176 -9.28 -25.28 8.09
C ASN A 176 -8.79 -26.73 8.17
N GLN A 177 -9.32 -27.53 9.08
CA GLN A 177 -8.91 -28.93 9.32
C GLN A 177 -7.40 -29.14 9.55
N GLY A 178 -6.71 -28.11 10.06
CA GLY A 178 -5.26 -28.14 10.25
C GLY A 178 -4.44 -27.93 8.97
N ILE A 179 -5.06 -27.51 7.88
CA ILE A 179 -4.39 -27.25 6.60
C ILE A 179 -3.95 -25.80 6.58
N TYR A 180 -2.67 -25.59 6.29
CA TYR A 180 -2.10 -24.27 6.12
C TYR A 180 -1.42 -24.15 4.76
N VAL A 181 -1.52 -22.97 4.16
CA VAL A 181 -0.86 -22.61 2.91
C VAL A 181 0.07 -21.43 3.15
N VAL A 182 1.32 -21.58 2.76
CA VAL A 182 2.25 -20.45 2.64
C VAL A 182 2.36 -20.09 1.17
N PRO A 183 1.72 -19.01 0.69
CA PRO A 183 1.65 -18.71 -0.74
C PRO A 183 2.89 -17.95 -1.22
N ALA A 184 4.08 -18.47 -0.96
CA ALA A 184 5.35 -17.86 -1.34
C ALA A 184 5.69 -18.09 -2.83
N PHE A 185 4.76 -17.85 -3.74
CA PHE A 185 4.93 -18.15 -5.18
C PHE A 185 6.05 -17.32 -5.83
N THR A 186 6.31 -16.12 -5.31
CA THR A 186 7.38 -15.21 -5.72
C THR A 186 8.28 -14.82 -4.55
N GLY A 187 8.39 -15.69 -3.56
CA GLY A 187 9.05 -15.39 -2.28
C GLY A 187 8.10 -14.81 -1.25
N LEU A 188 8.64 -14.45 -0.09
CA LEU A 188 7.93 -13.80 1.01
C LEU A 188 8.36 -12.33 1.12
N GLY A 189 7.39 -11.44 1.28
CA GLY A 189 7.59 -10.02 1.56
C GLY A 189 7.92 -9.75 3.02
N ALA A 190 7.49 -8.59 3.52
CA ALA A 190 7.68 -8.21 4.92
C ALA A 190 6.92 -9.16 5.87
N PRO A 191 7.50 -9.46 7.04
CA PRO A 191 8.79 -9.04 7.56
C PRO A 191 9.95 -9.96 7.16
N TYR A 192 9.72 -11.00 6.38
CA TYR A 192 10.67 -12.07 6.09
C TYR A 192 11.71 -11.69 5.05
N TRP A 193 11.29 -11.02 3.97
CA TRP A 193 12.13 -10.63 2.83
C TRP A 193 12.93 -11.81 2.26
N SER A 194 12.25 -12.94 2.06
CA SER A 194 12.86 -14.17 1.54
C SER A 194 12.48 -14.39 0.07
N PRO A 195 13.34 -13.99 -0.90
CA PRO A 195 13.04 -14.13 -2.33
C PRO A 195 13.08 -15.58 -2.80
N ASN A 196 13.76 -16.46 -2.05
CA ASN A 196 13.96 -17.86 -2.42
C ASN A 196 12.91 -18.80 -1.81
N SER A 197 12.06 -18.33 -0.89
CA SER A 197 10.93 -19.12 -0.37
C SER A 197 9.98 -19.49 -1.50
N ARG A 198 9.39 -20.67 -1.40
CA ARG A 198 8.36 -21.16 -2.35
C ARG A 198 7.12 -21.59 -1.60
N GLY A 199 6.02 -21.71 -2.32
CA GLY A 199 4.74 -22.13 -1.78
C GLY A 199 4.81 -23.49 -1.08
N LEU A 200 4.08 -23.59 0.04
CA LEU A 200 3.98 -24.81 0.84
C LEU A 200 2.53 -25.05 1.21
N ILE A 201 2.09 -26.31 1.14
CA ILE A 201 0.83 -26.77 1.71
C ILE A 201 1.19 -27.82 2.75
N THR A 202 0.66 -27.70 3.95
CA THR A 202 0.90 -28.64 5.05
C THR A 202 -0.39 -29.04 5.75
N GLY A 203 -0.38 -30.13 6.53
CA GLY A 203 -1.53 -30.61 7.29
C GLY A 203 -2.52 -31.46 6.49
N LEU A 204 -2.16 -31.94 5.29
CA LEU A 204 -3.03 -32.78 4.48
C LEU A 204 -3.30 -34.13 5.14
N THR A 205 -4.56 -34.56 5.11
CA THR A 205 -5.01 -35.88 5.57
C THR A 205 -5.89 -36.54 4.49
N ARG A 206 -6.28 -37.79 4.70
CA ARG A 206 -7.22 -38.47 3.79
C ARG A 206 -8.60 -37.81 3.70
N ASN A 207 -8.98 -37.04 4.70
CA ASN A 207 -10.26 -36.33 4.74
C ASN A 207 -10.19 -34.91 4.14
N THR A 208 -9.00 -34.45 3.72
CA THR A 208 -8.84 -33.14 3.09
C THR A 208 -9.51 -33.12 1.73
N ASP A 209 -10.35 -32.13 1.52
CA ASP A 209 -10.95 -31.85 0.22
C ASP A 209 -10.48 -30.51 -0.39
N TRP A 210 -10.88 -30.26 -1.62
CA TRP A 210 -10.49 -29.05 -2.33
C TRP A 210 -10.99 -27.74 -1.68
N LYS A 211 -12.12 -27.81 -0.94
CA LYS A 211 -12.68 -26.63 -0.23
C LYS A 211 -11.79 -26.22 0.94
N ASP A 212 -11.14 -27.19 1.59
CA ASP A 212 -10.18 -26.92 2.64
C ASP A 212 -8.97 -26.16 2.10
N LEU A 213 -8.49 -26.54 0.90
CA LEU A 213 -7.41 -25.82 0.22
C LEU A 213 -7.80 -24.40 -0.14
N VAL A 214 -9.00 -24.20 -0.70
CA VAL A 214 -9.51 -22.85 -1.03
C VAL A 214 -9.57 -21.98 0.22
N ARG A 215 -10.13 -22.49 1.32
CA ARG A 215 -10.19 -21.76 2.58
C ARG A 215 -8.80 -21.44 3.12
N ALA A 216 -7.89 -22.40 3.14
CA ALA A 216 -6.53 -22.19 3.64
C ALA A 216 -5.74 -21.12 2.85
N VAL A 217 -5.96 -20.99 1.54
CA VAL A 217 -5.39 -19.93 0.73
C VAL A 217 -5.95 -18.56 1.14
N VAL A 218 -7.25 -18.45 1.40
CA VAL A 218 -7.83 -17.17 1.86
C VAL A 218 -7.34 -16.82 3.27
N GLU A 219 -7.29 -17.79 4.19
CA GLU A 219 -6.77 -17.61 5.54
C GLU A 219 -5.30 -17.18 5.56
N SER A 220 -4.49 -17.69 4.64
CA SER A 220 -3.06 -17.41 4.58
C SER A 220 -2.73 -15.92 4.47
N VAL A 221 -3.61 -15.14 3.84
CA VAL A 221 -3.45 -13.69 3.69
C VAL A 221 -3.66 -12.98 5.04
N ALA A 222 -4.62 -13.45 5.84
CA ALA A 222 -4.84 -12.92 7.18
C ALA A 222 -3.68 -13.27 8.13
N TYR A 223 -3.13 -14.48 8.04
CA TYR A 223 -1.95 -14.87 8.82
C TYR A 223 -0.70 -14.05 8.46
N GLN A 224 -0.42 -13.84 7.18
CA GLN A 224 0.69 -12.96 6.77
C GLN A 224 0.46 -11.51 7.23
N SER A 225 -0.80 -11.05 7.21
CA SER A 225 -1.15 -9.74 7.75
C SER A 225 -0.88 -9.67 9.25
N PHE A 226 -1.20 -10.72 10.00
CA PHE A 226 -0.90 -10.81 11.43
C PHE A 226 0.59 -10.66 11.72
N ASP A 227 1.45 -11.38 11.00
CA ASP A 227 2.91 -11.28 11.16
C ASP A 227 3.44 -9.87 10.91
N LEU A 228 2.86 -9.18 9.93
CA LEU A 228 3.21 -7.82 9.60
C LEU A 228 2.75 -6.84 10.71
N PHE A 229 1.53 -6.99 11.22
CA PHE A 229 1.02 -6.19 12.33
C PHE A 229 1.77 -6.46 13.63
N GLU A 230 2.18 -7.70 13.89
CA GLU A 230 3.05 -8.05 15.02
C GLU A 230 4.42 -7.35 14.92
N SER A 231 4.97 -7.24 13.72
CA SER A 231 6.22 -6.49 13.48
C SER A 231 6.02 -4.99 13.81
N MET A 232 4.86 -4.42 13.46
CA MET A 232 4.51 -3.04 13.85
C MET A 232 4.37 -2.89 15.37
N ARG A 233 3.73 -3.87 16.04
CA ARG A 233 3.59 -3.88 17.51
C ARG A 233 4.94 -3.95 18.23
N LYS A 234 5.86 -4.77 17.73
CA LYS A 234 7.25 -4.88 18.23
C LYS A 234 8.04 -3.59 18.02
N ASP A 235 7.73 -2.80 17.01
CA ASP A 235 8.29 -1.46 16.81
C ASP A 235 7.60 -0.37 17.67
N GLY A 236 6.72 -0.77 18.61
CA GLY A 236 6.06 0.12 19.55
C GLY A 236 4.78 0.80 19.03
N LEU A 237 4.28 0.34 17.88
CA LEU A 237 3.04 0.84 17.29
C LEU A 237 1.88 -0.11 17.62
N ARG A 238 0.74 0.44 18.05
CA ARG A 238 -0.45 -0.35 18.43
C ARG A 238 -1.67 0.14 17.67
N PRO A 239 -1.86 -0.34 16.43
CA PRO A 239 -3.05 0.01 15.66
C PRO A 239 -4.30 -0.54 16.35
N LYS A 240 -5.36 0.26 16.43
CA LYS A 240 -6.67 -0.16 16.94
C LYS A 240 -7.67 -0.39 15.81
N ILE A 241 -7.41 0.20 14.67
CA ILE A 241 -8.27 0.16 13.50
C ILE A 241 -7.37 0.02 12.27
N VAL A 242 -7.77 -0.84 11.35
CA VAL A 242 -7.22 -0.86 9.99
C VAL A 242 -8.31 -0.52 8.99
N LYS A 243 -8.05 0.42 8.11
CA LYS A 243 -8.91 0.75 6.99
C LYS A 243 -8.44 -0.05 5.78
N VAL A 244 -9.36 -0.76 5.14
CA VAL A 244 -9.04 -1.71 4.08
C VAL A 244 -9.75 -1.38 2.77
N ASP A 245 -9.07 -1.65 1.65
CA ASP A 245 -9.59 -1.58 0.29
C ASP A 245 -8.99 -2.69 -0.59
N GLY A 246 -9.34 -2.68 -1.87
CA GLY A 246 -8.91 -3.67 -2.86
C GLY A 246 -9.91 -4.80 -3.04
N GLY A 247 -9.75 -5.55 -4.13
CA GLY A 247 -10.74 -6.55 -4.56
C GLY A 247 -10.97 -7.69 -3.56
N MET A 248 -9.98 -8.05 -2.76
CA MET A 248 -10.11 -9.17 -1.83
C MET A 248 -11.03 -8.86 -0.63
N VAL A 249 -11.16 -7.58 -0.23
CA VAL A 249 -12.00 -7.20 0.91
C VAL A 249 -13.50 -7.17 0.58
N THR A 250 -13.89 -7.36 -0.67
CA THR A 250 -15.28 -7.60 -1.05
C THR A 250 -15.82 -8.90 -0.47
N ASN A 251 -14.93 -9.87 -0.18
CA ASN A 251 -15.24 -11.09 0.55
C ASN A 251 -15.45 -10.76 2.04
N ASN A 252 -16.71 -10.81 2.50
CA ASN A 252 -17.07 -10.47 3.87
C ASN A 252 -16.50 -11.46 4.88
N TRP A 253 -16.41 -12.74 4.49
CA TRP A 253 -15.81 -13.75 5.35
C TRP A 253 -14.34 -13.46 5.62
N PHE A 254 -13.58 -13.12 4.57
CA PHE A 254 -12.17 -12.71 4.71
C PHE A 254 -12.02 -11.49 5.61
N SER A 255 -12.85 -10.46 5.38
CA SER A 255 -12.78 -9.22 6.16
C SER A 255 -13.05 -9.45 7.65
N GLN A 256 -14.00 -10.34 7.98
CA GLN A 256 -14.28 -10.75 9.37
C GLN A 256 -13.13 -11.58 9.93
N PHE A 257 -12.66 -12.58 9.20
CA PHE A 257 -11.54 -13.42 9.63
C PHE A 257 -10.27 -12.60 9.87
N LEU A 258 -10.01 -11.59 9.02
CA LEU A 258 -8.91 -10.65 9.22
C LEU A 258 -9.06 -9.87 10.54
N ALA A 259 -10.27 -9.39 10.85
CA ALA A 259 -10.55 -8.69 12.09
C ALA A 259 -10.32 -9.59 13.32
N ASP A 260 -10.76 -10.85 13.25
CA ASP A 260 -10.61 -11.83 14.31
C ASP A 260 -9.12 -12.16 14.55
N ILE A 261 -8.36 -12.43 13.50
CA ILE A 261 -6.93 -12.76 13.59
C ILE A 261 -6.10 -11.58 14.10
N LEU A 262 -6.36 -10.38 13.61
CA LEU A 262 -5.65 -9.16 14.04
C LEU A 262 -6.08 -8.67 15.43
N ASN A 263 -7.26 -9.09 15.89
CA ASN A 263 -7.94 -8.60 17.08
C ASN A 263 -8.06 -7.07 17.12
N ILE A 264 -8.42 -6.48 15.97
CA ILE A 264 -8.66 -5.05 15.80
C ILE A 264 -9.83 -4.80 14.86
N LYS A 265 -10.41 -3.60 14.93
CA LYS A 265 -11.48 -3.19 14.03
C LYS A 265 -10.98 -3.06 12.59
N VAL A 266 -11.62 -3.77 11.67
CA VAL A 266 -11.40 -3.67 10.22
C VAL A 266 -12.54 -2.83 9.63
N ILE A 267 -12.21 -1.74 8.95
CA ILE A 267 -13.17 -0.84 8.31
C ILE A 267 -12.91 -0.87 6.80
N ARG A 268 -13.90 -1.30 6.05
CA ARG A 268 -13.86 -1.27 4.59
C ARG A 268 -14.21 0.14 4.07
N SER A 269 -13.42 0.64 3.13
CA SER A 269 -13.74 1.89 2.44
C SER A 269 -15.09 1.80 1.73
N LYS A 270 -15.86 2.89 1.78
CA LYS A 270 -17.10 3.03 0.99
C LYS A 270 -16.81 3.35 -0.48
N THR A 271 -15.64 3.95 -0.75
CA THR A 271 -15.19 4.33 -2.08
C THR A 271 -14.14 3.32 -2.55
N GLU A 272 -14.30 2.78 -3.74
CA GLU A 272 -13.35 1.85 -4.35
C GLU A 272 -12.07 2.58 -4.79
N GLU A 273 -12.22 3.79 -5.34
CA GLU A 273 -11.13 4.62 -5.87
C GLU A 273 -10.50 5.51 -4.79
N THR A 274 -10.06 4.92 -3.69
CA THR A 274 -9.44 5.66 -2.56
C THR A 274 -8.18 6.42 -2.97
N THR A 275 -7.41 5.90 -3.91
CA THR A 275 -6.20 6.54 -4.44
C THR A 275 -6.53 7.84 -5.15
N ALA A 276 -7.50 7.83 -6.07
CA ALA A 276 -7.94 9.02 -6.79
C ALA A 276 -8.55 10.07 -5.84
N LEU A 277 -9.35 9.61 -4.87
CA LEU A 277 -9.93 10.47 -3.84
C LEU A 277 -8.84 11.17 -3.00
N GLY A 278 -7.79 10.43 -2.64
CA GLY A 278 -6.67 10.98 -1.85
C GLY A 278 -5.90 12.07 -2.58
N VAL A 279 -5.62 11.89 -3.87
CA VAL A 279 -4.99 12.93 -4.68
C VAL A 279 -5.91 14.15 -4.81
N ALA A 280 -7.22 13.94 -5.00
CA ALA A 280 -8.20 15.02 -5.06
C ALA A 280 -8.24 15.84 -3.75
N PHE A 281 -8.23 15.17 -2.59
CA PHE A 281 -8.17 15.84 -1.28
C PHE A 281 -6.88 16.67 -1.12
N MET A 282 -5.74 16.15 -1.55
CA MET A 282 -4.48 16.89 -1.51
C MET A 282 -4.49 18.10 -2.46
N ALA A 283 -5.09 17.98 -3.64
CA ALA A 283 -5.22 19.08 -4.58
C ALA A 283 -6.12 20.22 -4.02
N VAL A 284 -7.21 19.84 -3.35
CA VAL A 284 -8.12 20.80 -2.68
C VAL A 284 -7.39 21.46 -1.49
N SER A 285 -6.58 20.72 -0.73
CA SER A 285 -5.79 21.27 0.39
C SER A 285 -4.84 22.37 -0.04
N TYR A 286 -4.25 22.27 -1.22
CA TYR A 286 -3.39 23.32 -1.77
C TYR A 286 -4.15 24.61 -2.02
N THR A 287 -5.40 24.52 -2.50
CA THR A 287 -6.23 25.69 -2.87
C THR A 287 -6.96 26.29 -1.68
N HIS A 288 -7.27 25.49 -0.64
CA HIS A 288 -8.13 25.90 0.47
C HIS A 288 -7.47 25.82 1.86
N LEU A 289 -6.18 25.48 1.95
CA LEU A 289 -5.38 25.41 3.19
C LEU A 289 -5.91 24.49 4.31
N THR A 290 -6.95 23.73 4.07
CA THR A 290 -7.52 22.79 5.04
C THR A 290 -7.75 21.42 4.42
N LEU A 291 -7.12 20.39 5.01
CA LEU A 291 -7.51 19.01 4.71
C LEU A 291 -8.94 18.79 5.24
N PRO A 292 -9.83 18.11 4.49
CA PRO A 292 -11.12 17.71 5.04
C PRO A 292 -10.90 16.79 6.23
N THR A 293 -11.04 17.32 7.45
CA THR A 293 -10.82 16.55 8.69
C THR A 293 -11.99 15.62 9.03
N ASN A 294 -13.13 15.74 8.34
CA ASN A 294 -14.35 14.99 8.61
C ASN A 294 -15.00 14.47 7.33
N GLY A 295 -14.37 13.51 6.69
CA GLY A 295 -14.94 12.75 5.58
C GLY A 295 -15.25 11.31 5.98
N THR A 296 -16.08 11.15 6.99
CA THR A 296 -16.63 9.81 7.33
C THR A 296 -18.03 9.68 6.78
#